data_c6e4f5f9fff0b644382a793481249df3
#
_entry.id   c6e4f5f9fff0b644382a793481249df3
#
_cell.length_a   1.000
_cell.length_b   1.000
_cell.length_c   1.000
_cell.angle_alpha   90.00
_cell.angle_beta   90.00
_cell.angle_gamma   90.00
#
_symmetry.space_group_name_H-M   'P 1'
#
loop_
_entity.id
_entity.type
_entity.pdbx_description
1 polymer ?
#
loop_
_entity_poly.entity_id
_entity_poly.type
_entity_poly.pdbx_seq_one_letter_code
_entity_poly.pdbx_strand_id
1 'polypeptide(L)'
;MEKVCGVICEYNPLHRGHAHHLERARALTGADFVVCAMSGPFVQRGEPAVLDKWTRAQAALLAGADLVLELPALFAVRAAPDFAFGGAALLAGLGVVTHLSFGAEDADLAHLTDLAAPESAEESARIRAYLEGGHSHPQARALARGRQLPPNVTLGV
;
A
#
# COMPACT_ATOMS: atom_id res chain seq x y z
N MET A 1 6.45 -24.71 -8.24
CA MET A 1 6.30 -24.02 -6.95
C MET A 1 5.05 -23.17 -7.09
N GLU A 2 4.11 -23.29 -6.17
CA GLU A 2 2.89 -22.48 -6.16
C GLU A 2 3.23 -21.00 -6.04
N LYS A 3 2.48 -20.16 -6.76
CA LYS A 3 2.66 -18.71 -6.74
C LYS A 3 1.59 -18.09 -5.85
N VAL A 4 2.01 -17.29 -4.91
CA VAL A 4 1.11 -16.58 -3.99
C VAL A 4 1.32 -15.07 -4.15
N CYS A 5 0.25 -14.36 -4.46
CA CYS A 5 0.27 -12.91 -4.60
C CYS A 5 -0.29 -12.25 -3.34
N GLY A 6 0.49 -11.40 -2.69
CA GLY A 6 0.07 -10.59 -1.57
C GLY A 6 -0.50 -9.25 -2.02
N VAL A 7 -1.54 -8.78 -1.35
CA VAL A 7 -2.16 -7.46 -1.54
C VAL A 7 -2.34 -6.80 -0.18
N ILE A 8 -1.92 -5.56 -0.03
CA ILE A 8 -2.16 -4.74 1.17
C ILE A 8 -3.37 -3.86 0.90
N CYS A 9 -4.36 -3.88 1.78
CA CYS A 9 -5.64 -3.24 1.50
C CYS A 9 -6.39 -2.77 2.75
N GLU A 10 -7.43 -1.99 2.53
CA GLU A 10 -8.38 -1.56 3.56
C GLU A 10 -9.81 -2.01 3.22
N TYR A 11 -10.20 -1.93 1.95
CA TYR A 11 -11.55 -2.23 1.45
C TYR A 11 -12.66 -1.56 2.28
N ASN A 12 -12.62 -0.26 2.36
CA ASN A 12 -13.46 0.55 3.26
C ASN A 12 -14.48 1.46 2.55
N PRO A 13 -15.52 0.90 1.88
CA PRO A 13 -15.79 -0.49 1.57
C PRO A 13 -15.07 -1.00 0.30
N LEU A 14 -15.19 -2.31 0.04
CA LEU A 14 -14.75 -2.91 -1.22
C LEU A 14 -15.64 -2.40 -2.37
N HIS A 15 -15.03 -2.05 -3.50
CA HIS A 15 -15.73 -1.61 -4.71
C HIS A 15 -15.18 -2.30 -5.96
N ARG A 16 -15.79 -2.05 -7.14
CA ARG A 16 -15.42 -2.69 -8.41
C ARG A 16 -13.94 -2.55 -8.78
N GLY A 17 -13.32 -1.41 -8.47
CA GLY A 17 -11.89 -1.19 -8.70
C GLY A 17 -11.01 -2.15 -7.88
N HIS A 18 -11.39 -2.42 -6.63
CA HIS A 18 -10.70 -3.39 -5.79
C HIS A 18 -10.85 -4.83 -6.32
N ALA A 19 -12.05 -5.22 -6.75
CA ALA A 19 -12.28 -6.52 -7.37
C ALA A 19 -11.45 -6.68 -8.65
N HIS A 20 -11.43 -5.66 -9.50
CA HIS A 20 -10.58 -5.62 -10.70
C HIS A 20 -9.10 -5.74 -10.36
N HIS A 21 -8.63 -5.07 -9.30
CA HIS A 21 -7.23 -5.20 -8.85
C HIS A 21 -6.90 -6.64 -8.44
N LEU A 22 -7.76 -7.34 -7.68
CA LEU A 22 -7.55 -8.73 -7.31
C LEU A 22 -7.50 -9.65 -8.53
N GLU A 23 -8.41 -9.47 -9.49
CA GLU A 23 -8.39 -10.19 -10.76
C GLU A 23 -7.10 -9.96 -11.54
N ARG A 24 -6.67 -8.70 -11.68
CA ARG A 24 -5.43 -8.33 -12.37
C ARG A 24 -4.19 -8.83 -11.66
N ALA A 25 -4.15 -8.76 -10.32
CA ALA A 25 -3.06 -9.30 -9.51
C ALA A 25 -2.85 -10.78 -9.79
N ARG A 26 -3.93 -11.57 -9.78
CA ARG A 26 -3.88 -12.99 -10.11
C ARG A 26 -3.42 -13.23 -11.55
N ALA A 27 -4.01 -12.54 -12.51
CA ALA A 27 -3.70 -12.74 -13.93
C ALA A 27 -2.27 -12.35 -14.29
N LEU A 28 -1.77 -11.21 -13.81
CA LEU A 28 -0.43 -10.71 -14.14
C LEU A 28 0.69 -11.54 -13.50
N THR A 29 0.49 -12.04 -12.28
CA THR A 29 1.49 -12.86 -11.58
C THR A 29 1.37 -14.33 -11.93
N GLY A 30 0.23 -14.75 -12.46
CA GLY A 30 -0.13 -16.17 -12.62
C GLY A 30 -0.27 -16.87 -11.28
N ALA A 31 -0.74 -16.13 -10.25
CA ALA A 31 -0.80 -16.65 -8.88
C ALA A 31 -1.92 -17.69 -8.74
N ASP A 32 -1.58 -18.78 -8.06
CA ASP A 32 -2.54 -19.82 -7.65
C ASP A 32 -3.43 -19.29 -6.51
N PHE A 33 -2.85 -18.48 -5.62
CA PHE A 33 -3.54 -17.89 -4.47
C PHE A 33 -3.27 -16.38 -4.34
N VAL A 34 -4.30 -15.65 -3.87
CA VAL A 34 -4.21 -14.23 -3.51
C VAL A 34 -4.48 -14.05 -2.02
N VAL A 35 -3.53 -13.46 -1.31
CA VAL A 35 -3.59 -13.23 0.13
C VAL A 35 -3.67 -11.72 0.39
N CYS A 36 -4.69 -11.29 1.12
CA CYS A 36 -4.87 -9.89 1.51
C CYS A 36 -4.40 -9.66 2.95
N ALA A 37 -3.51 -8.68 3.15
CA ALA A 37 -3.25 -8.06 4.45
C ALA A 37 -4.16 -6.84 4.59
N MET A 38 -5.23 -6.96 5.38
CA MET A 38 -6.31 -5.97 5.44
C MET A 38 -6.38 -5.32 6.81
N SER A 39 -6.57 -4.00 6.85
CA SER A 39 -6.80 -3.26 8.10
C SER A 39 -8.00 -3.82 8.89
N GLY A 40 -7.87 -3.83 10.22
CA GLY A 40 -8.90 -4.27 11.15
C GLY A 40 -10.04 -3.25 11.33
N PRO A 41 -10.56 -3.05 12.56
CA PRO A 41 -11.65 -2.10 12.82
C PRO A 41 -11.34 -0.65 12.51
N PHE A 42 -10.05 -0.29 12.50
CA PHE A 42 -9.57 1.04 12.14
C PHE A 42 -8.73 0.97 10.88
N VAL A 43 -8.91 1.96 10.02
CA VAL A 43 -8.18 2.11 8.77
C VAL A 43 -7.02 3.10 8.94
N GLN A 44 -6.28 3.34 7.88
CA GLN A 44 -5.16 4.27 7.88
C GLN A 44 -5.58 5.64 8.44
N ARG A 45 -4.66 6.28 9.19
CA ARG A 45 -4.89 7.52 9.94
C ARG A 45 -5.82 7.40 11.15
N GLY A 46 -6.25 6.19 11.51
CA GLY A 46 -7.00 5.92 12.73
C GLY A 46 -8.50 6.15 12.63
N GLU A 47 -9.05 6.29 11.42
CA GLU A 47 -10.50 6.39 11.24
C GLU A 47 -11.17 5.03 11.46
N PRO A 48 -12.37 4.98 12.07
CA PRO A 48 -13.16 3.76 12.12
C PRO A 48 -13.56 3.31 10.73
N ALA A 49 -13.47 2.03 10.46
CA ALA A 49 -13.95 1.46 9.19
C ALA A 49 -15.48 1.60 9.08
N VAL A 50 -15.98 1.86 7.87
CA VAL A 50 -17.42 2.00 7.57
C VAL A 50 -18.20 0.71 7.81
N LEU A 51 -17.55 -0.43 7.57
CA LEU A 51 -18.09 -1.76 7.82
C LEU A 51 -17.15 -2.52 8.76
N ASP A 52 -17.70 -3.47 9.51
CA ASP A 52 -16.90 -4.34 10.35
C ASP A 52 -15.91 -5.19 9.53
N LYS A 53 -14.85 -5.63 10.17
CA LYS A 53 -13.75 -6.35 9.51
C LYS A 53 -14.20 -7.68 8.87
N TRP A 54 -15.19 -8.36 9.46
CA TRP A 54 -15.67 -9.64 8.95
C TRP A 54 -16.45 -9.48 7.67
N THR A 55 -17.34 -8.47 7.60
CA THR A 55 -18.06 -8.10 6.38
C THR A 55 -17.09 -7.71 5.26
N ARG A 56 -16.05 -6.93 5.58
CA ARG A 56 -15.03 -6.55 4.59
C ARG A 56 -14.19 -7.73 4.12
N ALA A 57 -13.81 -8.62 5.03
CA ALA A 57 -13.07 -9.85 4.69
C ALA A 57 -13.92 -10.77 3.81
N GLN A 58 -15.19 -10.95 4.13
CA GLN A 58 -16.10 -11.73 3.29
C GLN A 58 -16.23 -11.14 1.89
N ALA A 59 -16.36 -9.80 1.78
CA ALA A 59 -16.40 -9.13 0.48
C ALA A 59 -15.11 -9.35 -0.32
N ALA A 60 -13.93 -9.34 0.32
CA ALA A 60 -12.66 -9.62 -0.33
C ALA A 60 -12.57 -11.06 -0.84
N LEU A 61 -13.02 -12.05 -0.05
CA LEU A 61 -13.07 -13.44 -0.46
C LEU A 61 -14.02 -13.64 -1.65
N LEU A 62 -15.20 -13.04 -1.62
CA LEU A 62 -16.15 -13.08 -2.74
C LEU A 62 -15.61 -12.38 -4.00
N ALA A 63 -14.72 -11.39 -3.84
CA ALA A 63 -14.09 -10.68 -4.94
C ALA A 63 -12.84 -11.39 -5.51
N GLY A 64 -12.44 -12.54 -4.96
CA GLY A 64 -11.36 -13.37 -5.50
C GLY A 64 -10.09 -13.46 -4.65
N ALA A 65 -10.08 -12.95 -3.42
CA ALA A 65 -9.06 -13.30 -2.46
C ALA A 65 -9.26 -14.72 -1.93
N ASP A 66 -8.18 -15.44 -1.62
CA ASP A 66 -8.23 -16.79 -1.05
C ASP A 66 -8.04 -16.80 0.47
N LEU A 67 -7.33 -15.79 0.98
CA LEU A 67 -7.08 -15.60 2.40
C LEU A 67 -7.06 -14.10 2.73
N VAL A 68 -7.68 -13.74 3.84
CA VAL A 68 -7.60 -12.38 4.40
C VAL A 68 -7.01 -12.46 5.80
N LEU A 69 -5.91 -11.74 6.01
CA LEU A 69 -5.24 -11.59 7.29
C LEU A 69 -5.47 -10.18 7.82
N GLU A 70 -5.71 -10.06 9.10
CA GLU A 70 -5.81 -8.76 9.74
C GLU A 70 -4.43 -8.14 9.93
N LEU A 71 -4.22 -6.95 9.36
CA LEU A 71 -3.05 -6.14 9.64
C LEU A 71 -3.13 -5.62 11.09
N PRO A 72 -2.11 -5.86 11.93
CA PRO A 72 -2.12 -5.38 13.30
C PRO A 72 -2.41 -3.89 13.40
N ALA A 73 -3.27 -3.50 14.34
CA ALA A 73 -3.72 -2.11 14.49
C ALA A 73 -2.55 -1.12 14.64
N LEU A 74 -1.44 -1.57 15.24
CA LEU A 74 -0.21 -0.77 15.35
C LEU A 74 0.28 -0.24 14.00
N PHE A 75 0.12 -0.99 12.92
CA PHE A 75 0.47 -0.57 11.56
C PHE A 75 -0.72 0.02 10.81
N ALA A 76 -1.91 -0.56 11.01
CA ALA A 76 -3.12 -0.16 10.28
C ALA A 76 -3.48 1.32 10.47
N VAL A 77 -3.30 1.88 11.68
CA VAL A 77 -3.64 3.29 11.99
C VAL A 77 -2.54 4.30 11.67
N ARG A 78 -1.42 3.86 11.15
CA ARG A 78 -0.24 4.69 10.89
C ARG A 78 -0.31 5.44 9.56
N ALA A 79 0.70 6.28 9.33
CA ALA A 79 0.94 6.89 8.02
C ALA A 79 1.28 5.84 6.96
N ALA A 80 1.12 6.20 5.69
CA ALA A 80 1.26 5.28 4.56
C ALA A 80 2.57 4.44 4.57
N PRO A 81 3.76 4.99 4.90
CA PRO A 81 4.98 4.18 4.94
C PRO A 81 4.93 3.06 5.97
N ASP A 82 4.43 3.34 7.19
CA ASP A 82 4.33 2.34 8.26
C ASP A 82 3.25 1.30 7.96
N PHE A 83 2.14 1.74 7.36
CA PHE A 83 1.05 0.87 6.89
C PHE A 83 1.57 -0.11 5.84
N ALA A 84 2.25 0.39 4.81
CA ALA A 84 2.82 -0.43 3.75
C ALA A 84 3.90 -1.38 4.29
N PHE A 85 4.80 -0.89 5.16
CA PHE A 85 5.81 -1.71 5.81
C PHE A 85 5.19 -2.86 6.62
N GLY A 86 4.18 -2.55 7.47
CA GLY A 86 3.50 -3.55 8.29
C GLY A 86 2.81 -4.61 7.44
N GLY A 87 2.13 -4.20 6.36
CA GLY A 87 1.50 -5.10 5.41
C GLY A 87 2.50 -6.00 4.68
N ALA A 88 3.59 -5.42 4.18
CA ALA A 88 4.66 -6.16 3.51
C ALA A 88 5.35 -7.13 4.47
N ALA A 89 5.66 -6.71 5.70
CA ALA A 89 6.26 -7.55 6.71
C ALA A 89 5.34 -8.73 7.11
N LEU A 90 4.03 -8.48 7.26
CA LEU A 90 3.06 -9.54 7.53
C LEU A 90 3.02 -10.57 6.40
N LEU A 91 2.94 -10.12 5.16
CA LEU A 91 2.90 -10.98 3.98
C LEU A 91 4.23 -11.76 3.81
N ALA A 92 5.37 -11.10 3.97
CA ALA A 92 6.68 -11.74 3.91
C ALA A 92 6.86 -12.77 5.04
N GLY A 93 6.35 -12.48 6.23
CA GLY A 93 6.40 -13.37 7.39
C GLY A 93 5.66 -14.70 7.22
N LEU A 94 4.73 -14.80 6.25
CA LEU A 94 4.08 -16.06 5.89
C LEU A 94 5.05 -17.06 5.23
N GLY A 95 6.14 -16.57 4.63
CA GLY A 95 7.16 -17.40 3.97
C GLY A 95 6.70 -18.06 2.66
N VAL A 96 5.47 -17.82 2.22
CA VAL A 96 4.89 -18.41 1.00
C VAL A 96 4.55 -17.37 -0.08
N VAL A 97 4.50 -16.09 0.27
CA VAL A 97 4.18 -15.02 -0.67
C VAL A 97 5.35 -14.78 -1.63
N THR A 98 5.09 -14.93 -2.92
CA THR A 98 6.09 -14.83 -4.00
C THR A 98 6.03 -13.50 -4.75
N HIS A 99 4.89 -12.83 -4.75
CA HIS A 99 4.62 -11.58 -5.46
C HIS A 99 3.86 -10.63 -4.56
N LEU A 100 4.10 -9.33 -4.71
CA LEU A 100 3.31 -8.27 -4.11
C LEU A 100 2.65 -7.47 -5.23
N SER A 101 1.34 -7.24 -5.13
CA SER A 101 0.58 -6.42 -6.08
C SER A 101 0.01 -5.19 -5.41
N PHE A 102 0.17 -4.05 -6.05
CA PHE A 102 -0.42 -2.78 -5.64
C PHE A 102 -0.87 -1.99 -6.85
N GLY A 103 -1.84 -1.10 -6.67
CA GLY A 103 -2.29 -0.18 -7.72
C GLY A 103 -1.40 1.05 -7.78
N ALA A 104 -1.03 1.47 -8.99
CA ALA A 104 -0.37 2.74 -9.24
C ALA A 104 -0.98 3.39 -10.49
N GLU A 105 -1.06 4.71 -10.51
CA GLU A 105 -1.53 5.46 -11.69
C GLU A 105 -0.49 5.47 -12.79
N ASP A 106 0.78 5.51 -12.41
CA ASP A 106 1.92 5.30 -13.30
C ASP A 106 2.47 3.89 -13.07
N ALA A 107 2.30 3.03 -14.06
CA ALA A 107 2.71 1.62 -13.99
C ALA A 107 4.20 1.40 -14.30
N ASP A 108 5.03 2.45 -14.39
CA ASP A 108 6.47 2.33 -14.58
C ASP A 108 7.17 1.92 -13.28
N LEU A 109 7.43 0.62 -13.15
CA LEU A 109 8.10 0.06 -11.98
C LEU A 109 9.52 0.61 -11.79
N ALA A 110 10.23 0.93 -12.87
CA ALA A 110 11.57 1.51 -12.77
C ALA A 110 11.51 2.91 -12.14
N HIS A 111 10.55 3.71 -12.58
CA HIS A 111 10.27 5.02 -12.01
C HIS A 111 9.84 4.92 -10.54
N LEU A 112 8.93 4.00 -10.20
CA LEU A 112 8.49 3.79 -8.81
C LEU A 112 9.64 3.33 -7.91
N THR A 113 10.52 2.45 -8.41
CA THR A 113 11.71 1.99 -7.66
C THR A 113 12.69 3.13 -7.39
N ASP A 114 12.90 4.01 -8.37
CA ASP A 114 13.73 5.20 -8.21
C ASP A 114 13.13 6.21 -7.22
N LEU A 115 11.80 6.36 -7.22
CA LEU A 115 11.08 7.17 -6.23
C LEU A 115 11.16 6.58 -4.81
N ALA A 116 11.25 5.27 -4.69
CA ALA A 116 11.37 4.55 -3.40
C ALA A 116 12.81 4.50 -2.86
N ALA A 117 13.80 4.98 -3.62
CA ALA A 117 15.20 5.01 -3.17
C ALA A 117 15.34 5.75 -1.82
N PRO A 118 16.23 5.26 -0.92
CA PRO A 118 16.48 5.92 0.36
C PRO A 118 16.90 7.38 0.18
N GLU A 119 16.44 8.25 1.07
CA GLU A 119 16.80 9.66 1.05
C GLU A 119 18.29 9.84 1.36
N SER A 120 18.99 10.62 0.52
CA SER A 120 20.36 11.05 0.83
C SER A 120 20.36 12.08 1.97
N ALA A 121 21.52 12.28 2.61
CA ALA A 121 21.67 13.30 3.65
C ALA A 121 21.38 14.72 3.11
N GLU A 122 21.74 14.99 1.86
CA GLU A 122 21.49 16.28 1.20
C GLU A 122 19.99 16.45 0.89
N GLU A 123 19.32 15.38 0.46
CA GLU A 123 17.89 15.38 0.23
C GLU A 123 17.11 15.61 1.53
N SER A 124 17.50 14.92 2.62
CA SER A 124 16.90 15.11 3.94
C SER A 124 17.09 16.56 4.48
N ALA A 125 18.22 17.21 4.17
CA ALA A 125 18.44 18.61 4.52
C ALA A 125 17.51 19.55 3.73
N ARG A 126 17.33 19.31 2.42
CA ARG A 126 16.39 20.08 1.59
C ARG A 126 14.94 19.90 2.04
N ILE A 127 14.54 18.67 2.37
CA ILE A 127 13.20 18.40 2.91
C ILE A 127 12.94 19.22 4.17
N ARG A 128 13.89 19.24 5.11
CA ARG A 128 13.77 20.03 6.34
C ARG A 128 13.60 21.52 6.04
N ALA A 129 14.39 22.07 5.14
CA ALA A 129 14.28 23.48 4.75
C ALA A 129 12.89 23.82 4.16
N TYR A 130 12.32 22.93 3.33
CA TYR A 130 10.96 23.11 2.81
C TYR A 130 9.88 22.98 3.89
N LEU A 131 10.05 22.07 4.85
CA LEU A 131 9.13 21.95 5.99
C LEU A 131 9.14 23.21 6.87
N GLU A 132 10.32 23.77 7.14
CA GLU A 132 10.48 25.06 7.86
C GLU A 132 9.84 26.21 7.08
N GLY A 133 9.83 26.14 5.74
CA GLY A 133 9.13 27.06 4.85
C GLY A 133 7.61 26.87 4.79
N GLY A 134 7.03 25.94 5.58
CA GLY A 134 5.58 25.74 5.69
C GLY A 134 4.98 24.77 4.67
N HIS A 135 5.80 24.06 3.90
CA HIS A 135 5.30 23.02 2.99
C HIS A 135 4.87 21.77 3.75
N SER A 136 3.85 21.05 3.23
CA SER A 136 3.50 19.73 3.76
C SER A 136 4.62 18.72 3.46
N HIS A 137 4.71 17.66 4.26
CA HIS A 137 5.78 16.66 4.09
C HIS A 137 5.82 16.05 2.67
N PRO A 138 4.69 15.69 2.03
CA PRO A 138 4.70 15.22 0.64
C PRO A 138 5.21 16.26 -0.36
N GLN A 139 4.82 17.54 -0.18
CA GLN A 139 5.30 18.65 -1.03
C GLN A 139 6.81 18.88 -0.85
N ALA A 140 7.29 18.89 0.39
CA ALA A 140 8.69 19.06 0.71
C ALA A 140 9.56 17.95 0.07
N ARG A 141 9.11 16.69 0.12
CA ARG A 141 9.80 15.57 -0.54
C ARG A 141 9.81 15.72 -2.06
N ALA A 142 8.68 16.09 -2.67
CA ALA A 142 8.60 16.31 -4.11
C ALA A 142 9.56 17.42 -4.57
N LEU A 143 9.56 18.56 -3.88
CA LEU A 143 10.43 19.68 -4.18
C LEU A 143 11.92 19.34 -3.97
N ALA A 144 12.26 18.60 -2.92
CA ALA A 144 13.63 18.19 -2.63
C ALA A 144 14.20 17.27 -3.72
N ARG A 145 13.36 16.45 -4.35
CA ARG A 145 13.73 15.57 -5.47
C ARG A 145 13.74 16.27 -6.84
N GLY A 146 13.31 17.54 -6.90
CA GLY A 146 13.23 18.30 -8.14
C GLY A 146 12.25 17.72 -9.17
N ARG A 147 11.23 16.99 -8.71
CA ARG A 147 10.26 16.29 -9.55
C ARG A 147 8.88 16.89 -9.37
N GLN A 148 8.20 17.15 -10.50
CA GLN A 148 6.76 17.32 -10.49
C GLN A 148 6.13 15.94 -10.35
N LEU A 149 5.55 15.66 -9.19
CA LEU A 149 4.71 14.48 -9.03
C LEU A 149 3.43 14.66 -9.84
N PRO A 150 2.97 13.62 -10.54
CA PRO A 150 1.60 13.62 -11.04
C PRO A 150 0.63 13.97 -9.92
N PRO A 151 -0.48 14.67 -10.21
CA PRO A 151 -1.33 15.26 -9.18
C PRO A 151 -1.90 14.29 -8.15
N ASN A 152 -1.82 12.99 -8.40
CA ASN A 152 -2.36 11.93 -7.54
C ASN A 152 -1.30 10.96 -6.98
N VAL A 153 -0.01 11.23 -7.20
CA VAL A 153 1.07 10.45 -6.59
C VAL A 153 1.53 11.14 -5.31
N THR A 154 1.20 10.56 -4.17
CA THR A 154 1.78 10.92 -2.88
C THR A 154 3.04 10.11 -2.64
N LEU A 155 4.20 10.77 -2.53
CA LEU A 155 5.42 10.14 -2.02
C LEU A 155 5.24 9.81 -0.53
N GLY A 156 4.65 8.68 -0.26
CA GLY A 156 4.37 8.25 1.10
C GLY A 156 3.99 6.77 1.19
N VAL A 157 4.07 6.08 0.07
CA VAL A 157 3.84 4.63 0.00
C VAL A 157 5.13 3.93 -0.40
#